data_a4ecda143e0c82dac6b2a74a8d788611
#
_entry.id   a4ecda143e0c82dac6b2a74a8d788611
#
_cell.length_a   1.000
_cell.length_b   1.000
_cell.length_c   1.000
_cell.angle_alpha   90.00
_cell.angle_beta   90.00
_cell.angle_gamma   90.00
#
_symmetry.space_group_name_H-M   'P 1'
#
loop_
_entity.id
_entity.type
_entity.pdbx_description
1 polymer ?
#
loop_
_entity_poly.entity_id
_entity_poly.type
_entity_poly.pdbx_seq_one_letter_code
_entity_poly.pdbx_strand_id
1 'polypeptide(L)'
;MSTSATDPTRRTMKRAAIAGASLALLCVVFTAVYERFSHGAVSSHMRCMFLMPLVGCALPALILYLLPPRSAIGRPAFNLWNSGLAAWVVGCLFRGIVNISGRYTDLDKIYWALGWCLLAAALTWELLSRIVPTHSRKEVTDVE
;
A
#
# COMPACT_ATOMS: atom_id res chain seq x y z
N MET A 1 23.71 24.08 10.08
CA MET A 1 22.84 23.25 10.96
C MET A 1 21.49 23.11 10.28
N SER A 2 21.26 22.04 9.51
CA SER A 2 20.06 21.86 8.66
C SER A 2 19.48 20.47 8.89
N THR A 3 19.05 20.18 10.12
CA THR A 3 18.56 18.86 10.54
C THR A 3 17.04 18.74 10.66
N SER A 4 16.29 19.83 10.42
CA SER A 4 14.86 19.87 10.75
C SER A 4 13.90 19.42 9.62
N ALA A 5 14.30 19.42 8.36
CA ALA A 5 13.41 19.09 7.24
C ALA A 5 13.29 17.58 6.95
N THR A 6 14.28 16.79 7.36
CA THR A 6 14.32 15.34 7.10
C THR A 6 13.49 14.53 8.11
N ASP A 7 13.19 15.11 9.27
CA ASP A 7 12.54 14.42 10.38
C ASP A 7 11.07 14.01 10.14
N PRO A 8 10.18 14.86 9.57
CA PRO A 8 8.78 14.50 9.40
C PRO A 8 8.57 13.40 8.35
N THR A 9 9.32 13.42 7.24
CA THR A 9 9.25 12.38 6.21
C THR A 9 9.74 11.05 6.75
N ARG A 10 10.86 11.05 7.45
CA ARG A 10 11.45 9.86 8.07
C ARG A 10 10.52 9.24 9.10
N ARG A 11 9.86 10.04 9.93
CA ARG A 11 8.85 9.57 10.89
C ARG A 11 7.65 8.94 10.19
N THR A 12 7.18 9.54 9.10
CA THR A 12 6.07 9.01 8.30
C THR A 12 6.44 7.68 7.67
N MET A 13 7.62 7.55 7.06
CA MET A 13 8.08 6.30 6.46
C MET A 13 8.28 5.20 7.50
N LYS A 14 8.84 5.52 8.68
CA LYS A 14 8.93 4.57 9.80
C LYS A 14 7.55 4.05 10.22
N ARG A 15 6.57 4.93 10.38
CA ARG A 15 5.19 4.55 10.73
C ARG A 15 4.56 3.69 9.64
N ALA A 16 4.75 4.03 8.37
CA ALA A 16 4.26 3.24 7.25
C ALA A 16 4.89 1.85 7.19
N ALA A 17 6.20 1.73 7.43
CA ALA A 17 6.89 0.44 7.48
C ALA A 17 6.34 -0.44 8.63
N ILE A 18 6.17 0.14 9.82
CA ILE A 18 5.60 -0.57 10.98
C ILE A 18 4.16 -0.99 10.69
N ALA A 19 3.33 -0.09 10.14
CA ALA A 19 1.95 -0.39 9.81
C ALA A 19 1.84 -1.51 8.75
N GLY A 20 2.66 -1.46 7.69
CA GLY A 20 2.73 -2.51 6.68
C GLY A 20 3.16 -3.87 7.24
N ALA A 21 4.18 -3.87 8.10
CA ALA A 21 4.64 -5.09 8.78
C ALA A 21 3.58 -5.66 9.74
N SER A 22 2.90 -4.80 10.49
CA SER A 22 1.80 -5.20 11.39
C SER A 22 0.62 -5.78 10.61
N LEU A 23 0.27 -5.19 9.48
CA LEU A 23 -0.77 -5.69 8.60
C LEU A 23 -0.37 -7.03 7.99
N ALA A 24 0.88 -7.20 7.56
CA ALA A 24 1.39 -8.48 7.07
C ALA A 24 1.30 -9.57 8.14
N LEU A 25 1.69 -9.27 9.38
CA LEU A 25 1.56 -10.20 10.50
C LEU A 25 0.10 -10.57 10.75
N LEU A 26 -0.80 -9.60 10.75
CA LEU A 26 -2.24 -9.83 10.88
C LEU A 26 -2.77 -10.74 9.79
N CYS A 27 -2.34 -10.57 8.54
CA CYS A 27 -2.68 -11.46 7.43
C CYS A 27 -2.21 -12.90 7.68
N VAL A 28 -1.00 -13.09 8.19
CA VAL A 28 -0.46 -14.44 8.54
C VAL A 28 -1.30 -15.08 9.64
N VAL A 29 -1.57 -14.35 10.73
CA VAL A 29 -2.39 -14.85 11.85
C VAL A 29 -3.79 -15.21 11.36
N PHE A 30 -4.41 -14.34 10.57
CA PHE A 30 -5.73 -14.57 10.00
C PHE A 30 -5.76 -15.85 9.13
N THR A 31 -4.77 -16.02 8.26
CA THR A 31 -4.63 -17.22 7.43
C THR A 31 -4.50 -18.48 8.30
N ALA A 32 -3.63 -18.45 9.31
CA ALA A 32 -3.40 -19.59 10.20
C ALA A 32 -4.68 -19.97 10.98
N VAL A 33 -5.40 -18.98 11.50
CA VAL A 33 -6.66 -19.20 12.20
C VAL A 33 -7.70 -19.80 11.25
N TYR A 34 -7.85 -19.22 10.06
CA TYR A 34 -8.83 -19.68 9.08
C TYR A 34 -8.56 -21.11 8.60
N GLU A 35 -7.28 -21.44 8.31
CA GLU A 35 -6.89 -22.81 7.93
C GLU A 35 -7.16 -23.82 9.04
N ARG A 36 -7.07 -23.41 10.31
CA ARG A 36 -7.38 -24.28 11.45
C ARG A 36 -8.86 -24.68 11.49
N PHE A 37 -9.75 -23.77 11.08
CA PHE A 37 -11.20 -24.02 11.06
C PHE A 37 -11.70 -24.63 9.74
N SER A 38 -10.93 -24.56 8.67
CA SER A 38 -11.33 -25.03 7.33
C SER A 38 -11.20 -26.54 7.09
N HIS A 39 -10.92 -27.34 8.15
CA HIS A 39 -10.81 -28.80 8.07
C HIS A 39 -9.80 -29.29 7.00
N GLY A 40 -8.71 -28.59 6.82
CA GLY A 40 -7.63 -28.98 5.90
C GLY A 40 -7.76 -28.39 4.48
N ALA A 41 -8.79 -27.61 4.19
CA ALA A 41 -8.85 -26.87 2.93
C ALA A 41 -7.88 -25.69 2.97
N VAL A 42 -6.98 -25.61 1.98
CA VAL A 42 -5.92 -24.60 1.90
C VAL A 42 -6.06 -23.78 0.62
N SER A 43 -5.95 -22.46 0.71
CA SER A 43 -5.93 -21.57 -0.43
C SER A 43 -4.59 -20.88 -0.59
N SER A 44 -3.94 -21.06 -1.74
CA SER A 44 -2.66 -20.40 -2.07
C SER A 44 -2.80 -18.87 -2.07
N HIS A 45 -3.95 -18.33 -2.50
CA HIS A 45 -4.21 -16.89 -2.49
C HIS A 45 -4.23 -16.32 -1.08
N MET A 46 -4.78 -17.05 -0.13
CA MET A 46 -4.85 -16.66 1.27
C MET A 46 -3.47 -16.72 1.93
N ARG A 47 -2.69 -17.75 1.61
CA ARG A 47 -1.31 -17.89 2.10
C ARG A 47 -0.38 -16.79 1.59
N CYS A 48 -0.56 -16.34 0.35
CA CYS A 48 0.26 -15.28 -0.24
C CYS A 48 -0.23 -13.87 0.09
N MET A 49 -1.36 -13.73 0.76
CA MET A 49 -1.98 -12.43 1.04
C MET A 49 -1.05 -11.49 1.83
N PHE A 50 -0.24 -12.00 2.77
CA PHE A 50 0.69 -11.19 3.57
C PHE A 50 1.81 -10.55 2.74
N LEU A 51 2.12 -11.11 1.55
CA LEU A 51 3.15 -10.54 0.67
C LEU A 51 2.76 -9.15 0.17
N MET A 52 1.47 -8.87 -0.03
CA MET A 52 1.01 -7.56 -0.52
C MET A 52 1.38 -6.41 0.41
N PRO A 53 1.03 -6.42 1.71
CA PRO A 53 1.44 -5.37 2.62
C PRO A 53 2.94 -5.41 2.94
N LEU A 54 3.57 -6.58 2.94
CA LEU A 54 4.99 -6.71 3.24
C LEU A 54 5.85 -6.10 2.12
N VAL A 55 5.64 -6.56 0.89
CA VAL A 55 6.44 -6.14 -0.28
C VAL A 55 5.98 -4.80 -0.85
N GLY A 56 4.67 -4.55 -0.83
CA GLY A 56 4.10 -3.34 -1.42
C GLY A 56 4.11 -2.12 -0.49
N CYS A 57 4.10 -2.31 0.82
CA CYS A 57 4.08 -1.21 1.79
C CYS A 57 5.31 -1.21 2.71
N ALA A 58 5.57 -2.30 3.44
CA ALA A 58 6.61 -2.32 4.46
C ALA A 58 8.02 -2.18 3.86
N LEU A 59 8.35 -2.94 2.83
CA LEU A 59 9.65 -2.89 2.17
C LEU A 59 9.94 -1.53 1.52
N PRO A 60 9.08 -0.96 0.66
CA PRO A 60 9.33 0.36 0.08
C PRO A 60 9.45 1.45 1.15
N ALA A 61 8.60 1.42 2.17
CA ALA A 61 8.65 2.38 3.27
C ALA A 61 9.95 2.24 4.08
N LEU A 62 10.45 1.02 4.29
CA LEU A 62 11.72 0.77 4.95
C LEU A 62 12.90 1.26 4.11
N ILE A 63 12.91 1.00 2.81
CA ILE A 63 13.94 1.49 1.87
C ILE A 63 13.97 3.02 1.89
N LEU A 64 12.81 3.68 1.81
CA LEU A 64 12.70 5.13 1.85
C LEU A 64 13.07 5.72 3.22
N TYR A 65 12.93 4.95 4.30
CA TYR A 65 13.40 5.33 5.63
C TYR A 65 14.93 5.28 5.71
N LEU A 66 15.57 4.26 5.13
CA LEU A 66 17.02 4.07 5.14
C LEU A 66 17.72 4.98 4.13
N LEU A 67 17.14 5.13 2.94
CA LEU A 67 17.64 5.99 1.86
C LEU A 67 16.57 7.06 1.56
N PRO A 68 16.52 8.14 2.33
CA PRO A 68 15.50 9.17 2.13
C PRO A 68 15.64 9.78 0.73
N PRO A 69 14.54 9.83 -0.04
CA PRO A 69 14.57 10.41 -1.37
C PRO A 69 14.88 11.91 -1.28
N ARG A 70 15.57 12.44 -2.29
CA ARG A 70 15.87 13.87 -2.39
C ARG A 70 14.61 14.75 -2.45
N SER A 71 13.50 14.18 -2.89
CA SER A 71 12.18 14.83 -2.90
C SER A 71 11.16 14.01 -2.11
N ALA A 72 10.34 14.66 -1.31
CA ALA A 72 9.27 14.00 -0.56
C ALA A 72 8.21 13.45 -1.54
N ILE A 73 7.76 12.20 -1.30
CA ILE A 73 6.64 11.62 -2.03
C ILE A 73 5.36 12.38 -1.65
N GLY A 74 4.55 12.72 -2.65
CA GLY A 74 3.29 13.41 -2.46
C GLY A 74 2.32 12.59 -1.59
N ARG A 75 1.68 13.23 -0.61
CA ARG A 75 0.68 12.56 0.24
C ARG A 75 -0.45 11.88 -0.57
N PRO A 76 -0.99 12.50 -1.65
CA PRO A 76 -2.02 11.86 -2.46
C PRO A 76 -1.52 10.57 -3.14
N ALA A 77 -0.31 10.59 -3.72
CA ALA A 77 0.28 9.41 -4.35
C ALA A 77 0.47 8.27 -3.33
N PHE A 78 0.96 8.59 -2.14
CA PHE A 78 1.14 7.62 -1.06
C PHE A 78 -0.19 7.00 -0.60
N ASN A 79 -1.25 7.80 -0.49
CA ASN A 79 -2.58 7.31 -0.12
C ASN A 79 -3.19 6.42 -1.20
N LEU A 80 -3.10 6.83 -2.48
CA LEU A 80 -3.57 6.03 -3.62
C LEU A 80 -2.83 4.69 -3.71
N TRP A 81 -1.51 4.70 -3.49
CA TRP A 81 -0.70 3.49 -3.45
C TRP A 81 -1.17 2.51 -2.38
N ASN A 82 -1.34 2.98 -1.15
CA ASN A 82 -1.82 2.15 -0.05
C ASN A 82 -3.25 1.64 -0.26
N SER A 83 -4.12 2.46 -0.86
CA SER A 83 -5.49 2.04 -1.21
C SER A 83 -5.50 0.92 -2.28
N GLY A 84 -4.61 1.00 -3.27
CA GLY A 84 -4.43 -0.05 -4.27
C GLY A 84 -3.98 -1.38 -3.66
N LEU A 85 -3.00 -1.32 -2.75
CA LEU A 85 -2.53 -2.51 -2.02
C LEU A 85 -3.63 -3.10 -1.13
N ALA A 86 -4.41 -2.25 -0.46
CA ALA A 86 -5.54 -2.70 0.37
C ALA A 86 -6.60 -3.41 -0.49
N ALA A 87 -6.91 -2.89 -1.68
CA ALA A 87 -7.82 -3.54 -2.62
C ALA A 87 -7.33 -4.94 -3.02
N TRP A 88 -6.03 -5.12 -3.25
CA TRP A 88 -5.45 -6.43 -3.55
C TRP A 88 -5.51 -7.40 -2.37
N VAL A 89 -5.23 -6.93 -1.14
CA VAL A 89 -5.37 -7.75 0.08
C VAL A 89 -6.80 -8.26 0.22
N VAL A 90 -7.78 -7.36 0.03
CA VAL A 90 -9.22 -7.73 0.07
C VAL A 90 -9.56 -8.72 -1.05
N GLY A 91 -9.04 -8.53 -2.26
CA GLY A 91 -9.21 -9.45 -3.38
C GLY A 91 -8.68 -10.85 -3.09
N CYS A 92 -7.47 -10.95 -2.53
CA CYS A 92 -6.87 -12.22 -2.11
C CYS A 92 -7.69 -12.90 -1.01
N LEU A 93 -8.15 -12.13 -0.02
CA LEU A 93 -8.98 -12.62 1.06
C LEU A 93 -10.32 -13.18 0.52
N PHE A 94 -11.01 -12.39 -0.31
CA PHE A 94 -12.28 -12.78 -0.91
C PHE A 94 -12.14 -14.07 -1.73
N ARG A 95 -11.15 -14.13 -2.62
CA ARG A 95 -10.87 -15.33 -3.41
C ARG A 95 -10.50 -16.52 -2.53
N GLY A 96 -9.74 -16.29 -1.45
CA GLY A 96 -9.38 -17.33 -0.49
C GLY A 96 -10.59 -17.94 0.18
N ILE A 97 -11.52 -17.13 0.67
CA ILE A 97 -12.75 -17.55 1.34
C ILE A 97 -13.65 -18.33 0.36
N VAL A 98 -13.85 -17.81 -0.85
CA VAL A 98 -14.69 -18.46 -1.87
C VAL A 98 -14.11 -19.80 -2.29
N ASN A 99 -12.80 -19.87 -2.47
CA ASN A 99 -12.11 -21.10 -2.87
C ASN A 99 -12.24 -22.21 -1.80
N ILE A 100 -12.12 -21.85 -0.51
CA ILE A 100 -12.28 -22.76 0.61
C ILE A 100 -13.74 -23.23 0.75
N SER A 101 -14.71 -22.36 0.43
CA SER A 101 -16.14 -22.74 0.44
C SER A 101 -16.57 -23.61 -0.75
N GLY A 102 -15.63 -24.02 -1.62
CA GLY A 102 -15.89 -24.86 -2.78
C GLY A 102 -16.71 -24.18 -3.89
N ARG A 103 -16.85 -22.88 -3.83
CA ARG A 103 -17.55 -22.07 -4.84
C ARG A 103 -16.56 -21.44 -5.81
N TYR A 104 -17.03 -21.15 -7.01
CA TYR A 104 -16.29 -20.40 -8.02
C TYR A 104 -16.97 -19.05 -8.23
N THR A 105 -16.19 -17.97 -8.28
CA THR A 105 -16.66 -16.63 -8.60
C THR A 105 -15.59 -15.85 -9.33
N ASP A 106 -16.02 -14.94 -10.19
CA ASP A 106 -15.14 -14.00 -10.91
C ASP A 106 -15.16 -12.59 -10.30
N LEU A 107 -15.86 -12.40 -9.19
CA LEU A 107 -15.97 -11.09 -8.54
C LEU A 107 -14.65 -10.58 -7.96
N ASP A 108 -13.71 -11.47 -7.68
CA ASP A 108 -12.35 -11.10 -7.27
C ASP A 108 -11.60 -10.27 -8.32
N LYS A 109 -11.93 -10.44 -9.61
CA LYS A 109 -11.34 -9.65 -10.72
C LYS A 109 -11.58 -8.15 -10.56
N ILE A 110 -12.70 -7.75 -9.95
CA ILE A 110 -13.02 -6.34 -9.67
C ILE A 110 -11.98 -5.73 -8.70
N TYR A 111 -11.61 -6.46 -7.66
CA TYR A 111 -10.60 -6.00 -6.69
C TYR A 111 -9.21 -5.90 -7.31
N TRP A 112 -8.86 -6.84 -8.19
CA TRP A 112 -7.61 -6.79 -8.95
C TRP A 112 -7.57 -5.60 -9.90
N ALA A 113 -8.63 -5.38 -10.66
CA ALA A 113 -8.73 -4.22 -11.56
C ALA A 113 -8.68 -2.90 -10.79
N LEU A 114 -9.44 -2.78 -9.69
CA LEU A 114 -9.43 -1.59 -8.84
C LEU A 114 -8.03 -1.32 -8.25
N GLY A 115 -7.36 -2.36 -7.78
CA GLY A 115 -6.00 -2.23 -7.25
C GLY A 115 -5.02 -1.73 -8.31
N TRP A 116 -5.04 -2.28 -9.53
CA TRP A 116 -4.21 -1.81 -10.63
C TRP A 116 -4.52 -0.36 -11.03
N CYS A 117 -5.80 0.02 -11.09
CA CYS A 117 -6.20 1.40 -11.39
C CYS A 117 -5.68 2.39 -10.34
N LEU A 118 -5.78 2.05 -9.06
CA LEU A 118 -5.30 2.92 -7.98
C LEU A 118 -3.77 3.02 -7.95
N LEU A 119 -3.05 1.94 -8.21
CA LEU A 119 -1.59 1.96 -8.31
C LEU A 119 -1.13 2.77 -9.52
N ALA A 120 -1.77 2.61 -10.68
CA ALA A 120 -1.49 3.43 -11.86
C ALA A 120 -1.78 4.91 -11.60
N ALA A 121 -2.90 5.23 -10.95
CA ALA A 121 -3.23 6.60 -10.55
C ALA A 121 -2.20 7.19 -9.57
N ALA A 122 -1.67 6.40 -8.63
CA ALA A 122 -0.61 6.83 -7.72
C ALA A 122 0.67 7.20 -8.47
N LEU A 123 1.09 6.35 -9.42
CA LEU A 123 2.29 6.59 -10.23
C LEU A 123 2.12 7.80 -11.16
N THR A 124 0.99 7.91 -11.83
CA THR A 124 0.70 9.06 -12.72
C THR A 124 0.64 10.37 -11.94
N TRP A 125 0.02 10.36 -10.75
CA TRP A 125 0.00 11.54 -9.88
C TRP A 125 1.39 11.98 -9.45
N GLU A 126 2.22 11.04 -9.01
CA GLU A 126 3.59 11.34 -8.60
C GLU A 126 4.43 11.88 -9.77
N LEU A 127 4.26 11.30 -10.97
CA LEU A 127 4.95 11.74 -12.18
C LEU A 127 4.51 13.15 -12.61
N LEU A 128 3.19 13.41 -12.64
CA LEU A 128 2.64 14.73 -12.97
C LEU A 128 3.13 15.80 -11.99
N SER A 129 3.13 15.49 -10.70
CA SER A 129 3.57 16.44 -9.67
C SER A 129 5.05 16.80 -9.77
N ARG A 130 5.86 15.99 -10.44
CA ARG A 130 7.27 16.25 -10.72
C ARG A 130 7.48 17.04 -12.02
N ILE A 131 6.62 16.81 -13.03
CA ILE A 131 6.72 17.46 -14.35
C ILE A 131 6.12 18.86 -14.30
N VAL A 132 5.01 19.04 -13.57
CA VAL A 132 4.36 20.35 -13.40
C VAL A 132 4.79 20.93 -12.04
N PRO A 133 5.88 21.70 -11.97
CA PRO A 133 6.21 22.43 -10.76
C PRO A 133 5.06 23.43 -10.50
N THR A 134 4.45 23.31 -9.34
CA THR A 134 3.29 24.13 -8.94
C THR A 134 3.69 25.60 -8.94
N HIS A 135 3.40 26.30 -10.02
CA HIS A 135 3.63 27.76 -10.18
C HIS A 135 2.75 28.60 -9.22
N SER A 136 1.86 27.94 -8.47
CA SER A 136 0.85 28.58 -7.62
C SER A 136 1.34 29.03 -6.24
N ARG A 137 2.64 28.89 -5.92
CA ARG A 137 3.15 29.29 -4.59
C ARG A 137 3.79 30.70 -4.55
N LYS A 138 3.96 31.35 -5.70
CA LYS A 138 4.63 32.66 -5.77
C LYS A 138 3.67 33.84 -5.73
N GLU A 139 2.38 33.67 -6.04
CA GLU A 139 1.44 34.81 -6.09
C GLU A 139 0.89 35.26 -4.73
N VAL A 140 1.09 34.49 -3.65
CA VAL A 140 0.57 34.87 -2.33
C VAL A 140 1.59 35.66 -1.51
N THR A 141 2.84 35.73 -1.91
CA THR A 141 3.90 36.44 -1.17
C THR A 141 4.14 37.85 -1.71
N ASP A 142 3.56 38.20 -2.86
CA ASP A 142 3.77 39.54 -3.48
C ASP A 142 2.60 40.48 -3.24
N VAL A 143 1.66 40.18 -2.30
CA VAL A 143 0.49 41.02 -1.95
C VAL A 143 0.51 41.47 -0.48
N GLU A 144 1.66 41.40 0.22
CA GLU A 144 1.84 42.04 1.54
C GLU A 144 2.89 43.15 1.51
#